data_9d259cfcbdfc3d14d627e823ad6092cf
#
_entry.id   9d259cfcbdfc3d14d627e823ad6092cf
#
_cell.length_a   1.000
_cell.length_b   1.000
_cell.length_c   1.000
_cell.angle_alpha   90.00
_cell.angle_beta   90.00
_cell.angle_gamma   90.00
#
_symmetry.space_group_name_H-M   'P 1'
#
loop_
_entity.id
_entity.type
_entity.pdbx_description
1 polymer ?
#
loop_
_entity_poly.entity_id
_entity_poly.type
_entity_poly.pdbx_seq_one_letter_code
_entity_poly.pdbx_strand_id
1 'polypeptide(L)'
;MGETGLTLASRMGRLGTETAFEVLARAKALEAQGRSIINLGIGQPDFATPGHIVEAAVKALADGHHGYTPAQGIPELRRAVSADLHRRHAVAVDPAQVLIVPGGKVTMFFAIMMFGEPGAEIIYPNPGFPIYESVIRFSGATPVPLPLKEASGFALTADDVLARITPATRLLILNSPANPTGGVVPKSEIDKLVAGLVRHPQVAVMSDEIYGEMVYDGAEAVSLLTYPEIADRLILLDGFSKTYAMTGWRLGYGVWPKALLPHAERLAVNSHSCVNAAAQWAGVAALEGPRGPALRMVDAFAERRGRIVTALNDLPGVSCVMPGGAFYVFPNISGTGLDSRTLQARLLDEAGVATIAGTSFGSEGEGYLRLSYAASLDAIDMAMERFGEFLAHATR
;
A
#
# COMPACT_ATOMS: atom_id res chain seq x y z
N MET A 1 26.78 -16.98 -2.99
CA MET A 1 27.34 -15.66 -3.33
C MET A 1 28.81 -15.75 -2.99
N GLY A 2 29.70 -15.52 -3.98
CA GLY A 2 31.14 -15.56 -3.76
C GLY A 2 31.57 -14.50 -2.74
N GLU A 3 32.48 -14.86 -1.84
CA GLU A 3 33.07 -13.95 -0.87
C GLU A 3 33.83 -12.86 -1.61
N THR A 4 33.23 -11.66 -1.69
CA THR A 4 33.84 -10.53 -2.42
C THR A 4 34.99 -9.85 -1.64
N GLY A 5 35.31 -10.30 -0.43
CA GLY A 5 36.26 -9.64 0.48
C GLY A 5 35.79 -8.26 0.98
N LEU A 6 34.57 -7.79 0.57
CA LEU A 6 34.00 -6.53 0.98
C LEU A 6 33.16 -6.69 2.26
N THR A 7 33.31 -5.76 3.19
CA THR A 7 32.52 -5.71 4.43
C THR A 7 31.38 -4.69 4.28
N LEU A 8 30.14 -5.17 4.25
CA LEU A 8 28.95 -4.32 4.22
C LEU A 8 28.61 -3.79 5.62
N ALA A 9 27.96 -2.64 5.68
CA ALA A 9 27.37 -2.17 6.92
C ALA A 9 26.35 -3.20 7.46
N SER A 10 26.40 -3.50 8.76
CA SER A 10 25.57 -4.56 9.38
C SER A 10 24.06 -4.38 9.16
N ARG A 11 23.61 -3.12 9.02
CA ARG A 11 22.20 -2.81 8.72
C ARG A 11 21.71 -3.39 7.39
N MET A 12 22.61 -3.66 6.42
CA MET A 12 22.20 -4.23 5.12
C MET A 12 21.63 -5.63 5.25
N GLY A 13 22.07 -6.41 6.24
CA GLY A 13 21.52 -7.72 6.55
C GLY A 13 20.14 -7.69 7.23
N ARG A 14 19.67 -6.51 7.63
CA ARG A 14 18.32 -6.34 8.22
C ARG A 14 17.27 -5.88 7.21
N LEU A 15 17.68 -5.55 5.98
CA LEU A 15 16.76 -5.10 4.93
C LEU A 15 16.11 -6.33 4.28
N GLY A 16 14.79 -6.38 4.31
CA GLY A 16 13.98 -7.40 3.63
C GLY A 16 13.61 -7.00 2.20
N THR A 17 12.76 -7.79 1.56
CA THR A 17 12.28 -7.56 0.19
C THR A 17 10.77 -7.78 0.08
N GLU A 18 10.22 -7.53 -1.11
CA GLU A 18 8.84 -7.85 -1.46
C GLU A 18 8.81 -9.15 -2.27
N THR A 19 8.36 -10.25 -1.65
CA THR A 19 8.27 -11.56 -2.32
C THR A 19 7.30 -11.58 -3.51
N ALA A 20 6.37 -10.61 -3.59
CA ALA A 20 5.49 -10.46 -4.75
C ALA A 20 6.26 -10.29 -6.07
N PHE A 21 7.44 -9.65 -6.04
CA PHE A 21 8.28 -9.51 -7.23
C PHE A 21 9.00 -10.83 -7.58
N GLU A 22 9.33 -11.65 -6.60
CA GLU A 22 9.92 -12.98 -6.82
C GLU A 22 8.89 -13.91 -7.48
N VAL A 23 7.64 -13.89 -6.98
CA VAL A 23 6.53 -14.63 -7.59
C VAL A 23 6.25 -14.15 -9.02
N LEU A 24 6.27 -12.83 -9.25
CA LEU A 24 6.11 -12.26 -10.60
C LEU A 24 7.22 -12.73 -11.55
N ALA A 25 8.46 -12.74 -11.10
CA ALA A 25 9.59 -13.20 -11.91
C ALA A 25 9.46 -14.70 -12.26
N ARG A 26 9.04 -15.54 -11.29
CA ARG A 26 8.78 -16.97 -11.51
C ARG A 26 7.60 -17.18 -12.47
N ALA A 27 6.49 -16.44 -12.29
CA ALA A 27 5.34 -16.49 -13.20
C ALA A 27 5.76 -16.20 -14.65
N LYS A 28 6.51 -15.12 -14.88
CA LYS A 28 7.04 -14.77 -16.21
C LYS A 28 7.98 -15.85 -16.79
N ALA A 29 8.79 -16.47 -15.96
CA ALA A 29 9.67 -17.56 -16.41
C ALA A 29 8.86 -18.78 -16.85
N LEU A 30 7.74 -19.09 -16.20
CA LEU A 30 6.82 -20.17 -16.60
C LEU A 30 6.04 -19.82 -17.89
N GLU A 31 5.60 -18.57 -18.02
CA GLU A 31 4.98 -18.05 -19.27
C GLU A 31 5.94 -18.17 -20.46
N ALA A 32 7.22 -17.83 -20.27
CA ALA A 32 8.25 -17.96 -21.30
C ALA A 32 8.49 -19.42 -21.72
N GLN A 33 8.11 -20.41 -20.88
CA GLN A 33 8.14 -21.84 -21.19
C GLN A 33 6.83 -22.33 -21.84
N GLY A 34 5.91 -21.42 -22.19
CA GLY A 34 4.64 -21.72 -22.85
C GLY A 34 3.50 -22.09 -21.89
N ARG A 35 3.67 -21.91 -20.58
CA ARG A 35 2.60 -22.18 -19.61
C ARG A 35 1.61 -21.03 -19.55
N SER A 36 0.32 -21.37 -19.43
CA SER A 36 -0.75 -20.39 -19.18
C SER A 36 -0.78 -20.04 -17.70
N ILE A 37 -0.37 -18.82 -17.35
CA ILE A 37 -0.35 -18.32 -15.98
C ILE A 37 -1.39 -17.21 -15.82
N ILE A 38 -2.17 -17.25 -14.75
CA ILE A 38 -3.06 -16.16 -14.33
C ILE A 38 -2.43 -15.52 -13.10
N ASN A 39 -2.08 -14.23 -13.23
CA ASN A 39 -1.36 -13.54 -12.17
C ASN A 39 -2.31 -12.69 -11.33
N LEU A 40 -2.68 -13.19 -10.15
CA LEU A 40 -3.40 -12.46 -9.10
C LEU A 40 -2.47 -12.04 -7.94
N GLY A 41 -1.16 -12.14 -8.13
CA GLY A 41 -0.18 -11.80 -7.09
C GLY A 41 0.26 -10.34 -7.09
N ILE A 42 0.19 -9.62 -8.22
CA ILE A 42 0.72 -8.26 -8.31
C ILE A 42 -0.30 -7.19 -7.88
N GLY A 43 0.15 -6.24 -7.09
CA GLY A 43 -0.67 -5.13 -6.59
C GLY A 43 -0.68 -3.91 -7.53
N GLN A 44 -1.14 -4.09 -8.76
CA GLN A 44 -1.19 -3.05 -9.79
C GLN A 44 -2.54 -3.04 -10.48
N PRO A 45 -3.21 -1.88 -10.64
CA PRO A 45 -4.39 -1.77 -11.49
C PRO A 45 -4.09 -2.28 -12.91
N ASP A 46 -5.00 -3.05 -13.49
CA ASP A 46 -4.92 -3.58 -14.85
C ASP A 46 -5.44 -2.60 -15.92
N PHE A 47 -5.76 -1.40 -15.51
CA PHE A 47 -6.21 -0.31 -16.36
C PHE A 47 -5.03 0.51 -16.87
N ALA A 48 -5.16 1.06 -18.09
CA ALA A 48 -4.22 2.05 -18.57
C ALA A 48 -4.38 3.37 -17.81
N THR A 49 -3.28 4.11 -17.65
CA THR A 49 -3.35 5.51 -17.20
C THR A 49 -4.27 6.31 -18.11
N PRO A 50 -5.22 7.11 -17.59
CA PRO A 50 -6.15 7.89 -18.41
C PRO A 50 -5.45 8.79 -19.44
N GLY A 51 -6.00 8.86 -20.66
CA GLY A 51 -5.36 9.53 -21.81
C GLY A 51 -4.96 10.98 -21.55
N HIS A 52 -5.83 11.77 -20.89
CA HIS A 52 -5.53 13.18 -20.57
C HIS A 52 -4.31 13.35 -19.67
N ILE A 53 -4.00 12.35 -18.81
CA ILE A 53 -2.81 12.35 -17.96
C ILE A 53 -1.55 12.08 -18.79
N VAL A 54 -1.65 11.11 -19.73
CA VAL A 54 -0.55 10.79 -20.65
C VAL A 54 -0.26 11.97 -21.56
N GLU A 55 -1.28 12.58 -22.14
CA GLU A 55 -1.18 13.77 -23.00
C GLU A 55 -0.50 14.95 -22.28
N ALA A 56 -0.83 15.17 -21.00
CA ALA A 56 -0.19 16.21 -20.20
C ALA A 56 1.32 15.99 -20.02
N ALA A 57 1.75 14.74 -19.84
CA ALA A 57 3.18 14.41 -19.77
C ALA A 57 3.88 14.63 -21.12
N VAL A 58 3.27 14.19 -22.21
CA VAL A 58 3.80 14.41 -23.58
C VAL A 58 3.92 15.89 -23.85
N LYS A 59 2.88 16.67 -23.52
CA LYS A 59 2.92 18.14 -23.65
C LYS A 59 4.03 18.76 -22.81
N ALA A 60 4.19 18.36 -21.56
CA ALA A 60 5.25 18.88 -20.69
C ALA A 60 6.65 18.64 -21.29
N LEU A 61 6.89 17.47 -21.86
CA LEU A 61 8.14 17.17 -22.58
C LEU A 61 8.31 18.06 -23.81
N ALA A 62 7.24 18.26 -24.62
CA ALA A 62 7.27 19.10 -25.79
C ALA A 62 7.49 20.59 -25.44
N ASP A 63 6.97 21.04 -24.30
CA ASP A 63 7.13 22.41 -23.80
C ASP A 63 8.50 22.65 -23.15
N GLY A 64 9.38 21.66 -23.06
CA GLY A 64 10.75 21.82 -22.57
C GLY A 64 10.92 21.66 -21.05
N HIS A 65 9.98 21.02 -20.35
CA HIS A 65 10.13 20.70 -18.92
C HIS A 65 11.12 19.51 -18.71
N HIS A 66 12.40 19.75 -18.97
CA HIS A 66 13.46 18.75 -18.93
C HIS A 66 14.45 18.96 -17.78
N GLY A 67 14.45 20.15 -17.16
CA GLY A 67 15.39 20.52 -16.12
C GLY A 67 14.99 20.00 -14.74
N TYR A 68 15.88 20.24 -13.78
CA TYR A 68 15.58 20.03 -12.37
C TYR A 68 14.38 20.86 -11.91
N THR A 69 13.55 20.27 -11.07
CA THR A 69 12.46 20.97 -10.38
C THR A 69 12.87 21.25 -8.92
N PRO A 70 12.13 22.08 -8.18
CA PRO A 70 12.34 22.18 -6.74
C PRO A 70 12.26 20.79 -6.07
N ALA A 71 13.10 20.56 -5.05
CA ALA A 71 13.13 19.28 -4.33
C ALA A 71 11.77 18.91 -3.72
N GLN A 72 11.02 19.92 -3.30
CA GLN A 72 9.67 19.76 -2.74
C GLN A 72 8.60 19.45 -3.81
N GLY A 73 8.94 19.58 -5.09
CA GLY A 73 8.03 19.46 -6.23
C GLY A 73 7.58 20.82 -6.79
N ILE A 74 7.04 20.81 -8.02
CA ILE A 74 6.56 22.04 -8.66
C ILE A 74 5.39 22.65 -7.89
N PRO A 75 5.33 24.00 -7.78
CA PRO A 75 4.26 24.67 -7.06
C PRO A 75 2.86 24.33 -7.55
N GLU A 76 2.70 24.09 -8.85
CA GLU A 76 1.44 23.71 -9.50
C GLU A 76 0.92 22.41 -8.91
N LEU A 77 1.75 21.36 -8.83
CA LEU A 77 1.35 20.08 -8.28
C LEU A 77 1.04 20.15 -6.79
N ARG A 78 1.84 20.90 -6.02
CA ARG A 78 1.58 21.06 -4.60
C ARG A 78 0.24 21.77 -4.33
N ARG A 79 -0.11 22.79 -5.14
CA ARG A 79 -1.43 23.44 -5.09
C ARG A 79 -2.55 22.49 -5.49
N ALA A 80 -2.36 21.71 -6.56
CA ALA A 80 -3.34 20.73 -6.99
C ALA A 80 -3.60 19.65 -5.92
N VAL A 81 -2.55 19.16 -5.25
CA VAL A 81 -2.69 18.23 -4.11
C VAL A 81 -3.48 18.87 -2.97
N SER A 82 -3.15 20.11 -2.59
CA SER A 82 -3.87 20.85 -1.55
C SER A 82 -5.36 21.01 -1.89
N ALA A 83 -5.67 21.39 -3.14
CA ALA A 83 -7.04 21.56 -3.61
C ALA A 83 -7.82 20.21 -3.62
N ASP A 84 -7.17 19.13 -4.03
CA ASP A 84 -7.76 17.79 -4.05
C ASP A 84 -8.06 17.28 -2.63
N LEU A 85 -7.14 17.45 -1.69
CA LEU A 85 -7.35 17.11 -0.28
C LEU A 85 -8.50 17.92 0.34
N HIS A 86 -8.59 19.22 0.00
CA HIS A 86 -9.73 20.04 0.41
C HIS A 86 -11.05 19.53 -0.17
N ARG A 87 -11.07 19.17 -1.44
CA ARG A 87 -12.24 18.62 -2.11
C ARG A 87 -12.70 17.28 -1.50
N ARG A 88 -11.75 16.39 -1.17
CA ARG A 88 -12.04 15.06 -0.61
C ARG A 88 -12.44 15.09 0.87
N HIS A 89 -11.77 15.92 1.66
CA HIS A 89 -11.82 15.85 3.12
C HIS A 89 -12.27 17.15 3.79
N ALA A 90 -12.54 18.22 3.04
CA ALA A 90 -12.87 19.56 3.56
C ALA A 90 -11.79 20.16 4.49
N VAL A 91 -10.54 19.71 4.37
CA VAL A 91 -9.40 20.16 5.17
C VAL A 91 -8.51 21.07 4.34
N ALA A 92 -8.16 22.25 4.89
CA ALA A 92 -7.20 23.16 4.26
C ALA A 92 -5.77 22.71 4.58
N VAL A 93 -5.06 22.21 3.58
CA VAL A 93 -3.63 21.87 3.66
C VAL A 93 -2.84 22.99 3.01
N ASP A 94 -1.85 23.54 3.69
CA ASP A 94 -0.92 24.52 3.10
C ASP A 94 -0.06 23.81 2.03
N PRO A 95 -0.05 24.27 0.76
CA PRO A 95 0.80 23.67 -0.27
C PRO A 95 2.29 23.61 0.11
N ALA A 96 2.73 24.49 1.03
CA ALA A 96 4.08 24.43 1.58
C ALA A 96 4.34 23.21 2.48
N GLN A 97 3.31 22.47 2.90
CA GLN A 97 3.43 21.23 3.67
C GLN A 97 3.47 19.98 2.79
N VAL A 98 3.28 20.13 1.48
CA VAL A 98 3.28 19.00 0.52
C VAL A 98 4.70 18.77 -0.01
N LEU A 99 5.18 17.54 0.10
CA LEU A 99 6.43 17.06 -0.50
C LEU A 99 6.09 16.00 -1.57
N ILE A 100 6.41 16.31 -2.83
CA ILE A 100 6.28 15.38 -3.95
C ILE A 100 7.46 14.41 -3.92
N VAL A 101 7.17 13.12 -4.12
CA VAL A 101 8.16 12.04 -4.02
C VAL A 101 8.03 11.04 -5.18
N PRO A 102 9.10 10.30 -5.53
CA PRO A 102 9.04 9.29 -6.60
C PRO A 102 8.29 8.02 -6.14
N GLY A 103 6.97 8.17 -5.96
CA GLY A 103 6.06 7.18 -5.41
C GLY A 103 5.91 7.25 -3.89
N GLY A 104 4.70 7.01 -3.37
CA GLY A 104 4.36 7.16 -1.95
C GLY A 104 5.28 6.39 -0.99
N LYS A 105 5.86 5.25 -1.43
CA LYS A 105 6.83 4.47 -0.64
C LYS A 105 7.99 5.32 -0.07
N VAL A 106 8.39 6.39 -0.75
CA VAL A 106 9.48 7.27 -0.28
C VAL A 106 9.05 8.06 0.95
N THR A 107 7.80 8.52 1.02
CA THR A 107 7.25 9.17 2.24
C THR A 107 7.34 8.24 3.45
N MET A 108 6.95 6.95 3.28
CA MET A 108 7.07 5.93 4.32
C MET A 108 8.53 5.73 4.74
N PHE A 109 9.44 5.58 3.76
CA PHE A 109 10.86 5.39 4.05
C PHE A 109 11.41 6.58 4.86
N PHE A 110 11.09 7.81 4.47
CA PHE A 110 11.53 9.01 5.18
C PHE A 110 10.94 9.09 6.59
N ALA A 111 9.65 8.80 6.77
CA ALA A 111 9.02 8.79 8.09
C ALA A 111 9.71 7.77 9.03
N ILE A 112 9.92 6.54 8.56
CA ILE A 112 10.58 5.51 9.37
C ILE A 112 12.03 5.91 9.68
N MET A 113 12.79 6.42 8.71
CA MET A 113 14.19 6.86 8.93
C MET A 113 14.29 8.08 9.84
N MET A 114 13.26 8.91 9.90
CA MET A 114 13.24 10.11 10.76
C MET A 114 13.04 9.76 12.24
N PHE A 115 12.29 8.71 12.53
CA PHE A 115 11.93 8.29 13.90
C PHE A 115 12.60 7.00 14.34
N GLY A 116 13.19 6.23 13.41
CA GLY A 116 13.79 4.93 13.67
C GLY A 116 15.27 5.03 14.04
N GLU A 117 15.59 4.59 15.25
CA GLU A 117 16.95 4.44 15.75
C GLU A 117 16.99 3.30 16.78
N PRO A 118 18.18 2.81 17.21
CA PRO A 118 18.29 1.84 18.30
C PRO A 118 17.63 2.36 19.58
N GLY A 119 16.74 1.56 20.17
CA GLY A 119 15.96 1.91 21.36
C GLY A 119 14.60 2.55 21.07
N ALA A 120 14.33 2.97 19.85
CA ALA A 120 13.00 3.41 19.42
C ALA A 120 12.12 2.21 19.04
N GLU A 121 10.82 2.34 19.26
CA GLU A 121 9.78 1.41 18.83
C GLU A 121 8.89 2.04 17.78
N ILE A 122 8.53 1.25 16.75
CA ILE A 122 7.59 1.67 15.71
C ILE A 122 6.49 0.62 15.60
N ILE A 123 5.23 1.05 15.84
CA ILE A 123 4.05 0.21 15.72
C ILE A 123 3.63 0.18 14.25
N TYR A 124 3.36 -1.02 13.71
CA TYR A 124 2.96 -1.21 12.31
C TYR A 124 1.94 -2.34 12.16
N PRO A 125 1.03 -2.31 11.15
CA PRO A 125 0.03 -3.37 10.93
C PRO A 125 0.67 -4.70 10.52
N ASN A 126 0.20 -5.81 11.09
CA ASN A 126 0.59 -7.17 10.76
C ASN A 126 -0.66 -8.08 10.74
N PRO A 127 -1.04 -8.69 9.57
CA PRO A 127 -0.35 -8.57 8.30
C PRO A 127 -0.38 -7.14 7.74
N GLY A 128 0.69 -6.72 7.05
CA GLY A 128 0.83 -5.37 6.50
C GLY A 128 1.81 -5.32 5.33
N PHE A 129 1.95 -4.16 4.72
CA PHE A 129 2.88 -4.01 3.60
C PHE A 129 4.32 -4.33 4.06
N PRO A 130 5.02 -5.30 3.41
CA PRO A 130 6.26 -5.88 3.94
C PRO A 130 7.38 -4.87 4.20
N ILE A 131 7.36 -3.76 3.46
CA ILE A 131 8.40 -2.75 3.55
C ILE A 131 8.34 -1.97 4.87
N TYR A 132 7.21 -1.93 5.58
CA TYR A 132 7.16 -1.31 6.90
C TYR A 132 8.16 -1.98 7.84
N GLU A 133 8.01 -3.27 8.10
CA GLU A 133 8.92 -4.01 8.98
C GLU A 133 10.36 -3.98 8.49
N SER A 134 10.57 -4.15 7.18
CA SER A 134 11.89 -4.12 6.57
C SER A 134 12.66 -2.84 6.87
N VAL A 135 12.03 -1.67 6.65
CA VAL A 135 12.67 -0.37 6.88
C VAL A 135 12.81 -0.07 8.37
N ILE A 136 11.85 -0.48 9.21
CA ILE A 136 11.95 -0.36 10.67
C ILE A 136 13.20 -1.10 11.16
N ARG A 137 13.38 -2.37 10.77
CA ARG A 137 14.58 -3.14 11.12
C ARG A 137 15.86 -2.54 10.57
N PHE A 138 15.81 -2.02 9.34
CA PHE A 138 16.96 -1.36 8.70
C PHE A 138 17.39 -0.11 9.46
N SER A 139 16.46 0.70 9.98
CA SER A 139 16.75 1.89 10.78
C SER A 139 17.42 1.58 12.12
N GLY A 140 17.23 0.36 12.63
CA GLY A 140 17.70 -0.09 13.94
C GLY A 140 16.62 -0.04 15.02
N ALA A 141 15.44 0.49 14.73
CA ALA A 141 14.31 0.49 15.63
C ALA A 141 13.72 -0.92 15.82
N THR A 142 13.00 -1.10 16.90
CA THR A 142 12.24 -2.32 17.19
C THR A 142 10.87 -2.26 16.51
N PRO A 143 10.55 -3.19 15.60
CA PRO A 143 9.23 -3.30 15.04
C PRO A 143 8.26 -3.87 16.07
N VAL A 144 7.13 -3.18 16.29
CA VAL A 144 6.05 -3.61 17.18
C VAL A 144 4.83 -3.96 16.34
N PRO A 145 4.58 -5.26 16.08
CA PRO A 145 3.46 -5.67 15.24
C PRO A 145 2.11 -5.39 15.91
N LEU A 146 1.18 -4.83 15.14
CA LEU A 146 -0.22 -4.67 15.49
C LEU A 146 -1.03 -5.74 14.75
N PRO A 147 -1.47 -6.83 15.41
CA PRO A 147 -2.23 -7.89 14.77
C PRO A 147 -3.56 -7.38 14.21
N LEU A 148 -3.78 -7.56 12.91
CA LEU A 148 -5.07 -7.34 12.26
C LEU A 148 -5.82 -8.67 12.17
N LYS A 149 -7.01 -8.74 12.78
CA LYS A 149 -7.76 -9.99 12.95
C LYS A 149 -8.90 -10.10 11.94
N GLU A 150 -9.10 -11.31 11.40
CA GLU A 150 -10.21 -11.62 10.50
C GLU A 150 -11.57 -11.29 11.15
N ALA A 151 -11.74 -11.58 12.45
CA ALA A 151 -12.98 -11.34 13.19
C ALA A 151 -13.40 -9.86 13.23
N SER A 152 -12.45 -8.91 13.05
CA SER A 152 -12.73 -7.47 12.91
C SER A 152 -12.67 -6.99 11.45
N GLY A 153 -12.79 -7.90 10.46
CA GLY A 153 -12.62 -7.57 9.05
C GLY A 153 -11.21 -7.03 8.74
N PHE A 154 -10.21 -7.46 9.50
CA PHE A 154 -8.83 -6.96 9.44
C PHE A 154 -8.70 -5.44 9.68
N ALA A 155 -9.68 -4.80 10.28
CA ALA A 155 -9.55 -3.45 10.79
C ALA A 155 -8.76 -3.46 12.10
N LEU A 156 -7.92 -2.43 12.31
CA LEU A 156 -7.31 -2.21 13.62
C LEU A 156 -8.37 -1.76 14.63
N THR A 157 -8.11 -2.01 15.92
CA THR A 157 -8.87 -1.43 17.03
C THR A 157 -8.02 -0.41 17.78
N ALA A 158 -8.64 0.66 18.25
CA ALA A 158 -7.94 1.70 19.01
C ALA A 158 -7.30 1.13 20.29
N ASP A 159 -7.99 0.21 20.96
CA ASP A 159 -7.49 -0.42 22.21
C ASP A 159 -6.22 -1.23 21.94
N ASP A 160 -6.17 -2.00 20.85
CA ASP A 160 -5.01 -2.78 20.49
C ASP A 160 -3.78 -1.90 20.18
N VAL A 161 -4.00 -0.74 19.56
CA VAL A 161 -2.94 0.26 19.30
C VAL A 161 -2.46 0.88 20.61
N LEU A 162 -3.39 1.45 21.39
CA LEU A 162 -3.07 2.20 22.60
C LEU A 162 -2.37 1.34 23.67
N ALA A 163 -2.75 0.06 23.76
CA ALA A 163 -2.11 -0.90 24.67
C ALA A 163 -0.64 -1.22 24.30
N ARG A 164 -0.22 -0.93 23.06
CA ARG A 164 1.15 -1.17 22.58
C ARG A 164 2.07 0.05 22.68
N ILE A 165 1.51 1.21 23.02
CA ILE A 165 2.33 2.43 23.18
C ILE A 165 3.12 2.35 24.47
N THR A 166 4.44 2.51 24.34
CA THR A 166 5.40 2.60 25.45
C THR A 166 6.12 3.95 25.43
N PRO A 167 6.90 4.29 26.45
CA PRO A 167 7.78 5.46 26.39
C PRO A 167 8.81 5.43 25.25
N ALA A 168 9.12 4.26 24.69
CA ALA A 168 10.03 4.09 23.56
C ALA A 168 9.34 4.25 22.20
N THR A 169 8.01 4.24 22.14
CA THR A 169 7.25 4.38 20.90
C THR A 169 7.45 5.76 20.31
N ARG A 170 7.90 5.82 19.05
CA ARG A 170 8.17 7.07 18.31
C ARG A 170 7.26 7.28 17.10
N LEU A 171 6.82 6.19 16.46
CA LEU A 171 5.99 6.25 15.26
C LEU A 171 4.92 5.17 15.31
N LEU A 172 3.71 5.53 14.91
CA LEU A 172 2.60 4.63 14.61
C LEU A 172 2.33 4.69 13.11
N ILE A 173 2.33 3.54 12.44
CA ILE A 173 1.98 3.40 11.03
C ILE A 173 0.58 2.83 10.92
N LEU A 174 -0.30 3.53 10.19
CA LEU A 174 -1.65 3.11 9.86
C LEU A 174 -1.75 2.95 8.33
N ASN A 175 -2.49 1.94 7.89
CA ASN A 175 -2.82 1.75 6.48
C ASN A 175 -4.30 1.36 6.36
N SER A 176 -5.11 2.27 5.85
CA SER A 176 -6.55 2.07 5.66
C SER A 176 -7.04 2.86 4.43
N PRO A 177 -7.65 2.17 3.45
CA PRO A 177 -7.80 0.72 3.29
C PRO A 177 -6.47 -0.03 3.22
N ALA A 178 -6.45 -1.27 3.75
CA ALA A 178 -5.20 -1.98 4.01
C ALA A 178 -4.73 -2.87 2.84
N ASN A 179 -3.42 -2.94 2.64
CA ASN A 179 -2.75 -4.00 1.91
C ASN A 179 -2.04 -4.90 2.95
N PRO A 180 -2.31 -6.21 3.02
CA PRO A 180 -2.92 -7.08 1.99
C PRO A 180 -4.43 -7.34 2.12
N THR A 181 -5.08 -6.87 3.17
CA THR A 181 -6.34 -7.44 3.65
C THR A 181 -7.61 -6.78 3.07
N GLY A 182 -7.49 -5.56 2.55
CA GLY A 182 -8.65 -4.76 2.15
C GLY A 182 -9.50 -4.25 3.32
N GLY A 183 -9.03 -4.41 4.56
CA GLY A 183 -9.70 -3.91 5.75
C GLY A 183 -9.77 -2.38 5.77
N VAL A 184 -10.90 -1.85 6.20
CA VAL A 184 -11.14 -0.40 6.38
C VAL A 184 -11.42 -0.13 7.84
N VAL A 185 -10.69 0.80 8.43
CA VAL A 185 -10.87 1.16 9.85
C VAL A 185 -12.13 2.00 10.01
N PRO A 186 -13.09 1.58 10.84
CA PRO A 186 -14.29 2.35 11.10
C PRO A 186 -13.99 3.71 11.73
N LYS A 187 -14.79 4.74 11.41
CA LYS A 187 -14.63 6.08 11.98
C LYS A 187 -14.60 6.06 13.52
N SER A 188 -15.45 5.24 14.15
CA SER A 188 -15.50 5.11 15.60
C SER A 188 -14.18 4.65 16.23
N GLU A 189 -13.44 3.76 15.55
CA GLU A 189 -12.12 3.33 16.00
C GLU A 189 -11.06 4.43 15.77
N ILE A 190 -11.15 5.18 14.69
CA ILE A 190 -10.28 6.35 14.46
C ILE A 190 -10.54 7.43 15.50
N ASP A 191 -11.79 7.78 15.79
CA ASP A 191 -12.16 8.77 16.82
C ASP A 191 -11.58 8.38 18.18
N LYS A 192 -11.75 7.12 18.57
CA LYS A 192 -11.21 6.56 19.82
C LYS A 192 -9.70 6.55 19.86
N LEU A 193 -9.06 6.18 18.76
CA LEU A 193 -7.61 6.18 18.62
C LEU A 193 -7.03 7.59 18.79
N VAL A 194 -7.57 8.57 18.06
CA VAL A 194 -7.10 9.96 18.14
C VAL A 194 -7.28 10.53 19.54
N ALA A 195 -8.44 10.30 20.18
CA ALA A 195 -8.67 10.69 21.58
C ALA A 195 -7.65 10.06 22.56
N GLY A 196 -7.23 8.83 22.28
CA GLY A 196 -6.18 8.15 23.03
C GLY A 196 -4.78 8.75 22.80
N LEU A 197 -4.46 9.02 21.52
CA LEU A 197 -3.15 9.57 21.10
C LEU A 197 -2.88 10.97 21.67
N VAL A 198 -3.88 11.75 22.03
CA VAL A 198 -3.69 13.05 22.73
C VAL A 198 -2.82 12.90 23.99
N ARG A 199 -2.90 11.75 24.67
CA ARG A 199 -2.10 11.45 25.85
C ARG A 199 -0.67 10.99 25.55
N HIS A 200 -0.33 10.81 24.27
CA HIS A 200 0.96 10.31 23.81
C HIS A 200 1.60 11.28 22.79
N PRO A 201 1.91 12.53 23.18
CA PRO A 201 2.40 13.57 22.26
C PRO A 201 3.76 13.24 21.62
N GLN A 202 4.51 12.29 22.20
CA GLN A 202 5.80 11.82 21.66
C GLN A 202 5.66 10.88 20.46
N VAL A 203 4.46 10.39 20.16
CA VAL A 203 4.21 9.44 19.06
C VAL A 203 3.79 10.20 17.81
N ALA A 204 4.62 10.16 16.77
CA ALA A 204 4.23 10.58 15.44
C ALA A 204 3.30 9.55 14.80
N VAL A 205 2.45 9.99 13.89
CA VAL A 205 1.52 9.11 13.17
C VAL A 205 1.79 9.23 11.67
N MET A 206 2.01 8.11 10.99
CA MET A 206 1.99 8.04 9.54
C MET A 206 0.73 7.33 9.09
N SER A 207 -0.11 8.02 8.34
CA SER A 207 -1.31 7.49 7.71
C SER A 207 -1.03 7.20 6.24
N ASP A 208 -0.98 5.92 5.88
CA ASP A 208 -0.86 5.47 4.48
C ASP A 208 -2.28 5.31 3.90
N GLU A 209 -2.69 6.32 3.14
CA GLU A 209 -4.03 6.44 2.56
C GLU A 209 -4.03 6.19 1.05
N ILE A 210 -3.03 5.48 0.52
CA ILE A 210 -2.85 5.24 -0.93
C ILE A 210 -4.06 4.57 -1.61
N TYR A 211 -4.95 3.92 -0.85
CA TYR A 211 -6.20 3.31 -1.30
C TYR A 211 -7.43 4.11 -0.87
N GLY A 212 -7.29 5.33 -0.33
CA GLY A 212 -8.36 6.11 0.26
C GLY A 212 -9.58 6.38 -0.65
N GLU A 213 -9.39 6.34 -1.96
CA GLU A 213 -10.47 6.49 -2.94
C GLU A 213 -11.03 5.14 -3.45
N MET A 214 -10.56 4.02 -2.91
CA MET A 214 -10.99 2.66 -3.28
C MET A 214 -11.71 2.02 -2.11
N VAL A 215 -12.93 2.47 -1.84
CA VAL A 215 -13.84 1.95 -0.84
C VAL A 215 -15.17 1.57 -1.49
N TYR A 216 -15.88 0.63 -0.90
CA TYR A 216 -17.06 0.01 -1.48
C TYR A 216 -18.23 0.00 -0.49
N ASP A 217 -19.46 -0.21 -1.02
CA ASP A 217 -20.70 -0.38 -0.24
C ASP A 217 -20.99 0.78 0.72
N GLY A 218 -20.63 2.01 0.34
CA GLY A 218 -20.82 3.18 1.17
C GLY A 218 -19.87 3.28 2.37
N ALA A 219 -18.82 2.43 2.44
CA ALA A 219 -17.77 2.59 3.43
C ALA A 219 -17.03 3.92 3.22
N GLU A 220 -16.62 4.55 4.31
CA GLU A 220 -15.87 5.79 4.31
C GLU A 220 -14.41 5.51 4.72
N ALA A 221 -13.45 5.84 3.85
CA ALA A 221 -12.06 5.92 4.25
C ALA A 221 -11.82 7.26 4.96
N VAL A 222 -11.77 7.22 6.28
CA VAL A 222 -11.57 8.41 7.10
C VAL A 222 -10.11 8.84 7.03
N SER A 223 -9.86 10.04 6.49
CA SER A 223 -8.51 10.62 6.51
C SER A 223 -8.16 11.17 7.88
N LEU A 224 -6.97 10.86 8.36
CA LEU A 224 -6.46 11.43 9.62
C LEU A 224 -6.19 12.93 9.52
N LEU A 225 -6.15 13.53 8.34
CA LEU A 225 -6.07 14.99 8.16
C LEU A 225 -7.26 15.73 8.79
N THR A 226 -8.40 15.06 8.98
CA THR A 226 -9.60 15.66 9.58
C THR A 226 -9.51 15.84 11.09
N TYR A 227 -8.39 15.42 11.73
CA TYR A 227 -8.18 15.48 13.19
C TYR A 227 -7.09 16.49 13.55
N PRO A 228 -7.47 17.73 13.93
CA PRO A 228 -6.51 18.79 14.27
C PRO A 228 -5.70 18.45 15.53
N GLU A 229 -6.18 17.53 16.39
CA GLU A 229 -5.53 17.14 17.65
C GLU A 229 -4.15 16.47 17.44
N ILE A 230 -3.92 15.92 16.25
CA ILE A 230 -2.65 15.25 15.90
C ILE A 230 -1.95 15.89 14.69
N ALA A 231 -2.46 17.01 14.17
CA ALA A 231 -1.97 17.63 12.94
C ALA A 231 -0.49 18.06 13.02
N ASP A 232 0.02 18.34 14.21
CA ASP A 232 1.40 18.74 14.46
C ASP A 232 2.42 17.59 14.35
N ARG A 233 1.95 16.34 14.26
CA ARG A 233 2.76 15.11 14.19
C ARG A 233 2.20 14.05 13.22
N LEU A 234 1.20 14.42 12.41
CA LEU A 234 0.63 13.55 11.38
C LEU A 234 1.40 13.70 10.07
N ILE A 235 1.85 12.58 9.53
CA ILE A 235 2.42 12.45 8.19
C ILE A 235 1.41 11.67 7.35
N LEU A 236 0.81 12.33 6.35
CA LEU A 236 -0.01 11.65 5.36
C LEU A 236 0.86 11.13 4.22
N LEU A 237 0.64 9.88 3.83
CA LEU A 237 1.16 9.29 2.60
C LEU A 237 0.00 9.02 1.65
N ASP A 238 0.10 9.54 0.42
CA ASP A 238 -0.83 9.24 -0.65
C ASP A 238 -0.09 9.34 -2.01
N GLY A 239 -0.79 9.12 -3.11
CA GLY A 239 -0.17 9.22 -4.44
C GLY A 239 -1.07 8.78 -5.59
N PHE A 240 -0.45 8.66 -6.75
CA PHE A 240 -1.14 8.49 -8.02
C PHE A 240 -1.20 7.03 -8.50
N SER A 241 -0.41 6.16 -7.86
CA SER A 241 -0.18 4.79 -8.32
C SER A 241 -1.44 3.97 -8.46
N LYS A 242 -2.42 4.16 -7.54
CA LYS A 242 -3.61 3.30 -7.44
C LYS A 242 -4.82 3.97 -8.08
N THR A 243 -5.21 5.13 -7.59
CA THR A 243 -6.39 5.88 -8.05
C THR A 243 -6.34 6.23 -9.54
N TYR A 244 -5.15 6.46 -10.09
CA TYR A 244 -4.96 6.88 -11.48
C TYR A 244 -4.24 5.86 -12.36
N ALA A 245 -4.06 4.62 -11.89
CA ALA A 245 -3.32 3.57 -12.60
C ALA A 245 -1.92 4.03 -13.05
N MET A 246 -1.18 4.70 -12.16
CA MET A 246 0.11 5.33 -12.45
C MET A 246 1.29 4.65 -11.71
N THR A 247 1.25 3.33 -11.53
CA THR A 247 2.30 2.62 -10.76
C THR A 247 3.70 2.81 -11.33
N GLY A 248 3.84 2.77 -12.66
CA GLY A 248 5.11 2.94 -13.37
C GLY A 248 5.61 4.38 -13.48
N TRP A 249 4.76 5.38 -13.24
CA TRP A 249 5.12 6.80 -13.29
C TRP A 249 5.98 7.26 -12.12
N ARG A 250 5.98 6.48 -11.03
CA ARG A 250 6.71 6.78 -9.80
C ARG A 250 6.41 8.19 -9.28
N LEU A 251 5.12 8.48 -9.04
CA LEU A 251 4.65 9.74 -8.50
C LEU A 251 3.79 9.53 -7.26
N GLY A 252 4.07 10.29 -6.21
CA GLY A 252 3.33 10.29 -4.95
C GLY A 252 3.65 11.55 -4.16
N TYR A 253 3.06 11.67 -2.98
CA TYR A 253 3.32 12.80 -2.10
C TYR A 253 3.17 12.42 -0.63
N GLY A 254 3.76 13.25 0.22
CA GLY A 254 3.50 13.28 1.64
C GLY A 254 3.03 14.66 2.07
N VAL A 255 2.07 14.72 3.00
CA VAL A 255 1.76 15.95 3.74
C VAL A 255 2.46 15.86 5.08
N TRP A 256 3.27 16.86 5.38
CA TRP A 256 4.15 16.85 6.54
C TRP A 256 3.82 18.00 7.50
N PRO A 257 3.90 17.77 8.82
CA PRO A 257 3.91 18.85 9.78
C PRO A 257 4.99 19.89 9.44
N LYS A 258 4.71 21.16 9.66
CA LYS A 258 5.68 22.25 9.36
C LYS A 258 7.04 22.05 10.01
N ALA A 259 7.07 21.48 11.22
CA ALA A 259 8.30 21.19 11.93
C ALA A 259 9.12 20.05 11.32
N LEU A 260 8.46 19.07 10.68
CA LEU A 260 9.11 17.87 10.12
C LEU A 260 9.50 18.04 8.64
N LEU A 261 8.78 18.87 7.90
CA LEU A 261 9.00 19.07 6.47
C LEU A 261 10.45 19.41 6.08
N PRO A 262 11.17 20.33 6.78
CA PRO A 262 12.56 20.62 6.42
C PRO A 262 13.50 19.41 6.51
N HIS A 263 13.20 18.46 7.39
CA HIS A 263 13.95 17.21 7.50
C HIS A 263 13.61 16.26 6.37
N ALA A 264 12.32 16.14 6.01
CA ALA A 264 11.87 15.33 4.87
C ALA A 264 12.43 15.87 3.54
N GLU A 265 12.42 17.19 3.34
CA GLU A 265 13.02 17.81 2.16
C GLU A 265 14.54 17.56 2.09
N ARG A 266 15.25 17.64 3.22
CA ARG A 266 16.68 17.29 3.27
C ARG A 266 16.93 15.82 2.88
N LEU A 267 16.08 14.90 3.32
CA LEU A 267 16.15 13.51 2.88
C LEU A 267 15.89 13.39 1.37
N ALA A 268 14.92 14.13 0.82
CA ALA A 268 14.64 14.17 -0.61
C ALA A 268 15.86 14.65 -1.43
N VAL A 269 16.46 15.77 -1.02
CA VAL A 269 17.67 16.32 -1.67
C VAL A 269 18.81 15.30 -1.68
N ASN A 270 19.02 14.57 -0.57
CA ASN A 270 20.13 13.62 -0.43
C ASN A 270 19.84 12.24 -1.05
N SER A 271 18.59 11.94 -1.43
CA SER A 271 18.23 10.63 -2.01
C SER A 271 17.95 10.70 -3.51
N HIS A 272 17.13 11.65 -3.97
CA HIS A 272 16.67 11.71 -5.36
C HIS A 272 16.65 13.12 -5.95
N SER A 273 17.09 14.13 -5.22
CA SER A 273 17.14 15.55 -5.61
C SER A 273 15.76 16.16 -5.92
N CYS A 274 15.08 15.67 -6.95
CA CYS A 274 13.72 16.07 -7.33
C CYS A 274 13.02 14.94 -8.09
N VAL A 275 11.72 15.10 -8.28
CA VAL A 275 10.90 14.14 -9.07
C VAL A 275 10.88 14.55 -10.54
N ASN A 276 10.72 13.57 -11.43
CA ASN A 276 10.62 13.78 -12.87
C ASN A 276 9.59 14.88 -13.22
N ALA A 277 10.02 15.90 -13.98
CA ALA A 277 9.22 17.06 -14.28
C ALA A 277 7.93 16.72 -15.06
N ALA A 278 8.03 15.90 -16.10
CA ALA A 278 6.87 15.51 -16.92
C ALA A 278 5.85 14.70 -16.10
N ALA A 279 6.32 13.82 -15.21
CA ALA A 279 5.44 13.08 -14.30
C ALA A 279 4.70 14.02 -13.33
N GLN A 280 5.32 15.10 -12.89
CA GLN A 280 4.65 16.07 -12.03
C GLN A 280 3.53 16.83 -12.78
N TRP A 281 3.73 17.21 -14.02
CA TRP A 281 2.68 17.80 -14.85
C TRP A 281 1.54 16.82 -15.17
N ALA A 282 1.86 15.54 -15.36
CA ALA A 282 0.85 14.48 -15.43
C ALA A 282 0.04 14.38 -14.12
N GLY A 283 0.70 14.56 -12.97
CA GLY A 283 0.05 14.60 -11.65
C GLY A 283 -0.92 15.78 -11.51
N VAL A 284 -0.58 16.96 -12.02
CA VAL A 284 -1.50 18.10 -12.08
C VAL A 284 -2.75 17.74 -12.87
N ALA A 285 -2.56 17.19 -14.08
CA ALA A 285 -3.67 16.77 -14.95
C ALA A 285 -4.52 15.65 -14.32
N ALA A 286 -3.93 14.77 -13.52
CA ALA A 286 -4.66 13.74 -12.80
C ALA A 286 -5.63 14.33 -11.76
N LEU A 287 -5.18 15.33 -11.00
CA LEU A 287 -5.95 15.93 -9.90
C LEU A 287 -6.98 16.96 -10.38
N GLU A 288 -6.64 17.73 -11.41
CA GLU A 288 -7.50 18.79 -11.96
C GLU A 288 -8.40 18.30 -13.10
N GLY A 289 -8.08 17.17 -13.69
CA GLY A 289 -8.79 16.60 -14.82
C GLY A 289 -10.07 15.84 -14.47
N PRO A 290 -10.72 15.21 -15.48
CA PRO A 290 -11.97 14.50 -15.29
C PRO A 290 -11.79 13.24 -14.41
N ARG A 291 -12.62 13.10 -13.39
CA ARG A 291 -12.63 11.97 -12.44
C ARG A 291 -13.24 10.67 -13.00
N GLY A 292 -14.01 10.79 -14.10
CA GLY A 292 -14.74 9.66 -14.68
C GLY A 292 -13.92 8.39 -14.90
N PRO A 293 -12.70 8.44 -15.44
CA PRO A 293 -11.87 7.24 -15.60
C PRO A 293 -11.55 6.53 -14.27
N ALA A 294 -11.18 7.28 -13.24
CA ALA A 294 -10.89 6.72 -11.92
C ALA A 294 -12.14 6.09 -11.27
N LEU A 295 -13.28 6.75 -11.36
CA LEU A 295 -14.55 6.23 -10.83
C LEU A 295 -14.97 4.92 -11.53
N ARG A 296 -14.90 4.86 -12.87
CA ARG A 296 -15.19 3.60 -13.59
C ARG A 296 -14.25 2.45 -13.20
N MET A 297 -13.00 2.75 -12.87
CA MET A 297 -12.07 1.74 -12.38
C MET A 297 -12.50 1.22 -11.00
N VAL A 298 -12.92 2.10 -10.09
CA VAL A 298 -13.45 1.71 -8.77
C VAL A 298 -14.72 0.87 -8.91
N ASP A 299 -15.64 1.26 -9.81
CA ASP A 299 -16.87 0.50 -10.10
C ASP A 299 -16.53 -0.93 -10.60
N ALA A 300 -15.56 -1.05 -11.52
CA ALA A 300 -15.12 -2.35 -12.01
C ALA A 300 -14.48 -3.20 -10.88
N PHE A 301 -13.70 -2.59 -10.00
CA PHE A 301 -13.17 -3.29 -8.83
C PHE A 301 -14.27 -3.74 -7.86
N ALA A 302 -15.33 -2.97 -7.67
CA ALA A 302 -16.47 -3.36 -6.84
C ALA A 302 -17.15 -4.63 -7.37
N GLU A 303 -17.36 -4.74 -8.70
CA GLU A 303 -17.92 -5.92 -9.36
C GLU A 303 -16.99 -7.14 -9.17
N ARG A 304 -15.70 -6.99 -9.49
CA ARG A 304 -14.69 -8.06 -9.40
C ARG A 304 -14.51 -8.54 -7.96
N ARG A 305 -14.59 -7.64 -6.98
CA ARG A 305 -14.56 -7.96 -5.56
C ARG A 305 -15.68 -8.94 -5.17
N GLY A 306 -16.91 -8.63 -5.55
CA GLY A 306 -18.05 -9.53 -5.31
C GLY A 306 -17.85 -10.91 -5.94
N ARG A 307 -17.38 -10.92 -7.20
CA ARG A 307 -17.13 -12.14 -7.95
C ARG A 307 -16.09 -13.04 -7.29
N ILE A 308 -14.90 -12.51 -6.98
CA ILE A 308 -13.81 -13.30 -6.42
C ILE A 308 -14.13 -13.80 -5.00
N VAL A 309 -14.79 -12.98 -4.15
CA VAL A 309 -15.14 -13.38 -2.78
C VAL A 309 -16.17 -14.50 -2.79
N THR A 310 -17.19 -14.42 -3.65
CA THR A 310 -18.16 -15.51 -3.81
C THR A 310 -17.47 -16.78 -4.23
N ALA A 311 -16.65 -16.73 -5.29
CA ALA A 311 -15.96 -17.91 -5.80
C ALA A 311 -14.98 -18.55 -4.78
N LEU A 312 -14.27 -17.72 -4.00
CA LEU A 312 -13.39 -18.21 -2.93
C LEU A 312 -14.15 -18.93 -1.82
N ASN A 313 -15.33 -18.41 -1.44
CA ASN A 313 -16.15 -19.05 -0.40
C ASN A 313 -16.82 -20.35 -0.86
N ASP A 314 -16.90 -20.60 -2.16
CA ASP A 314 -17.36 -21.87 -2.73
C ASP A 314 -16.24 -22.94 -2.75
N LEU A 315 -14.98 -22.58 -2.50
CA LEU A 315 -13.85 -23.50 -2.50
C LEU A 315 -13.76 -24.31 -1.19
N PRO A 316 -13.48 -25.61 -1.25
CA PRO A 316 -13.37 -26.44 -0.06
C PRO A 316 -12.19 -26.00 0.83
N GLY A 317 -12.46 -25.76 2.10
CA GLY A 317 -11.45 -25.38 3.10
C GLY A 317 -10.94 -23.93 2.98
N VAL A 318 -11.61 -23.09 2.19
CA VAL A 318 -11.30 -21.66 2.02
C VAL A 318 -12.47 -20.83 2.54
N SER A 319 -12.17 -19.71 3.19
CA SER A 319 -13.15 -18.68 3.52
C SER A 319 -12.57 -17.31 3.31
N CYS A 320 -13.38 -16.34 2.89
CA CYS A 320 -12.94 -14.99 2.59
C CYS A 320 -13.92 -13.96 3.12
N VAL A 321 -13.44 -13.08 3.99
CA VAL A 321 -14.20 -11.91 4.43
C VAL A 321 -14.25 -10.91 3.28
N MET A 322 -15.42 -10.27 3.07
CA MET A 322 -15.60 -9.23 2.07
C MET A 322 -14.74 -8.00 2.43
N PRO A 323 -13.74 -7.62 1.62
CA PRO A 323 -12.92 -6.45 1.92
C PRO A 323 -13.72 -5.16 1.75
N GLY A 324 -13.51 -4.17 2.63
CA GLY A 324 -14.16 -2.87 2.56
C GLY A 324 -13.49 -1.91 1.57
N GLY A 325 -12.23 -2.17 1.19
CA GLY A 325 -11.48 -1.28 0.30
C GLY A 325 -10.29 -1.93 -0.38
N ALA A 326 -9.47 -1.12 -1.07
CA ALA A 326 -8.35 -1.52 -1.93
C ALA A 326 -8.82 -2.43 -3.09
N PHE A 327 -7.95 -3.29 -3.61
CA PHE A 327 -8.29 -4.29 -4.62
C PHE A 327 -7.63 -5.66 -4.31
N TYR A 328 -7.65 -6.02 -3.02
CA TYR A 328 -7.14 -7.29 -2.52
C TYR A 328 -8.19 -8.06 -1.75
N VAL A 329 -8.12 -9.38 -1.85
CA VAL A 329 -8.75 -10.33 -0.93
C VAL A 329 -7.68 -11.08 -0.17
N PHE A 330 -8.00 -11.46 1.07
CA PHE A 330 -7.10 -12.17 1.98
C PHE A 330 -7.80 -13.41 2.56
N PRO A 331 -8.09 -14.43 1.70
CA PRO A 331 -8.79 -15.63 2.12
C PRO A 331 -8.00 -16.44 3.15
N ASN A 332 -8.72 -16.93 4.13
CA ASN A 332 -8.28 -17.96 5.06
C ASN A 332 -8.26 -19.31 4.35
N ILE A 333 -7.12 -19.98 4.39
CA ILE A 333 -6.88 -21.27 3.71
C ILE A 333 -6.60 -22.40 4.71
N SER A 334 -6.77 -22.16 5.99
CA SER A 334 -6.43 -23.14 7.04
C SER A 334 -7.17 -24.46 6.89
N GLY A 335 -8.41 -24.41 6.35
CA GLY A 335 -9.21 -25.60 6.09
C GLY A 335 -8.68 -26.47 4.94
N THR A 336 -7.71 -26.01 4.16
CA THR A 336 -7.08 -26.81 3.09
C THR A 336 -6.02 -27.79 3.63
N GLY A 337 -5.55 -27.58 4.85
CA GLY A 337 -4.47 -28.37 5.46
C GLY A 337 -3.05 -28.04 4.95
N LEU A 338 -2.91 -27.04 4.08
CA LEU A 338 -1.62 -26.58 3.54
C LEU A 338 -1.21 -25.25 4.19
N ASP A 339 0.08 -25.07 4.44
CA ASP A 339 0.61 -23.75 4.83
C ASP A 339 0.61 -22.79 3.63
N SER A 340 0.68 -21.49 3.94
CA SER A 340 0.52 -20.42 2.94
C SER A 340 1.58 -20.46 1.83
N ARG A 341 2.83 -20.82 2.14
CA ARG A 341 3.92 -20.87 1.17
C ARG A 341 3.81 -22.08 0.28
N THR A 342 3.49 -23.25 0.85
CA THR A 342 3.27 -24.49 0.10
C THR A 342 2.10 -24.32 -0.87
N LEU A 343 0.97 -23.77 -0.39
CA LEU A 343 -0.19 -23.55 -1.25
C LEU A 343 0.12 -22.55 -2.38
N GLN A 344 0.77 -21.42 -2.08
CA GLN A 344 1.20 -20.45 -3.10
C GLN A 344 2.07 -21.11 -4.18
N ALA A 345 3.09 -21.88 -3.77
CA ALA A 345 4.03 -22.49 -4.71
C ALA A 345 3.32 -23.53 -5.60
N ARG A 346 2.52 -24.40 -5.00
CA ARG A 346 1.78 -25.44 -5.73
C ARG A 346 0.72 -24.87 -6.67
N LEU A 347 -0.03 -23.83 -6.25
CA LEU A 347 -0.99 -23.15 -7.12
C LEU A 347 -0.31 -22.57 -8.37
N LEU A 348 0.86 -21.97 -8.22
CA LEU A 348 1.62 -21.46 -9.37
C LEU A 348 2.13 -22.61 -10.24
N ASP A 349 2.73 -23.63 -9.63
CA ASP A 349 3.43 -24.69 -10.37
C ASP A 349 2.49 -25.74 -10.96
N GLU A 350 1.38 -26.06 -10.31
CA GLU A 350 0.46 -27.11 -10.74
C GLU A 350 -0.77 -26.55 -11.47
N ALA A 351 -1.37 -25.44 -10.94
CA ALA A 351 -2.58 -24.85 -11.49
C ALA A 351 -2.34 -23.61 -12.38
N GLY A 352 -1.13 -23.04 -12.38
CA GLY A 352 -0.83 -21.83 -13.14
C GLY A 352 -1.51 -20.57 -12.59
N VAL A 353 -1.78 -20.51 -11.27
CA VAL A 353 -2.36 -19.36 -10.59
C VAL A 353 -1.34 -18.74 -9.64
N ALA A 354 -0.90 -17.53 -9.93
CA ALA A 354 0.03 -16.80 -9.09
C ALA A 354 -0.72 -16.02 -8.00
N THR A 355 -0.44 -16.34 -6.74
CA THR A 355 -0.92 -15.66 -5.53
C THR A 355 0.26 -15.32 -4.63
N ILE A 356 0.04 -14.62 -3.52
CA ILE A 356 1.11 -14.33 -2.55
C ILE A 356 0.77 -14.96 -1.21
N ALA A 357 1.71 -15.71 -0.63
CA ALA A 357 1.57 -16.28 0.71
C ALA A 357 1.35 -15.18 1.75
N GLY A 358 0.43 -15.37 2.67
CA GLY A 358 0.12 -14.40 3.70
C GLY A 358 1.32 -14.09 4.60
N THR A 359 2.20 -15.07 4.84
CA THR A 359 3.48 -14.88 5.57
C THR A 359 4.42 -13.88 4.92
N SER A 360 4.23 -13.52 3.64
CA SER A 360 4.95 -12.44 2.97
C SER A 360 4.57 -11.05 3.51
N PHE A 361 3.49 -10.95 4.28
CA PHE A 361 2.97 -9.71 4.87
C PHE A 361 3.12 -9.67 6.39
N GLY A 362 3.84 -10.62 6.97
CA GLY A 362 4.10 -10.72 8.40
C GLY A 362 3.66 -12.06 9.00
N SER A 363 4.02 -12.27 10.27
CA SER A 363 3.77 -13.53 10.98
C SER A 363 2.30 -13.87 11.12
N GLU A 364 1.43 -12.85 11.27
CA GLU A 364 -0.03 -13.02 11.40
C GLU A 364 -0.71 -13.38 10.06
N GLY A 365 0.06 -13.47 8.98
CA GLY A 365 -0.42 -13.86 7.66
C GLY A 365 -0.39 -15.37 7.40
N GLU A 366 0.12 -16.20 8.34
CA GLU A 366 0.04 -17.65 8.15
C GLU A 366 -1.40 -18.13 8.19
N GLY A 367 -1.72 -19.09 7.33
CA GLY A 367 -3.09 -19.56 7.08
C GLY A 367 -3.89 -18.70 6.09
N TYR A 368 -3.23 -17.73 5.42
CA TYR A 368 -3.86 -16.84 4.44
C TYR A 368 -3.06 -16.77 3.14
N LEU A 369 -3.77 -16.38 2.06
CA LEU A 369 -3.16 -15.92 0.80
C LEU A 369 -3.62 -14.50 0.49
N ARG A 370 -2.81 -13.72 -0.23
CA ARG A 370 -3.29 -12.49 -0.86
C ARG A 370 -3.52 -12.72 -2.34
N LEU A 371 -4.69 -12.36 -2.83
CA LEU A 371 -5.02 -12.25 -4.24
C LEU A 371 -5.41 -10.81 -4.56
N SER A 372 -4.95 -10.31 -5.72
CA SER A 372 -5.40 -9.04 -6.28
C SER A 372 -6.53 -9.32 -7.28
N TYR A 373 -7.64 -8.59 -7.16
CA TYR A 373 -8.69 -8.64 -8.19
C TYR A 373 -8.56 -7.54 -9.25
N ALA A 374 -7.36 -6.95 -9.36
CA ALA A 374 -6.99 -6.11 -10.50
C ALA A 374 -6.64 -7.01 -11.71
N ALA A 375 -7.64 -7.72 -12.21
CA ALA A 375 -7.62 -8.60 -13.36
C ALA A 375 -9.01 -8.63 -14.00
N SER A 376 -9.14 -9.08 -15.25
CA SER A 376 -10.47 -9.20 -15.89
C SER A 376 -11.35 -10.24 -15.16
N LEU A 377 -12.66 -10.12 -15.29
CA LEU A 377 -13.61 -11.11 -14.74
C LEU A 377 -13.31 -12.52 -15.27
N ASP A 378 -13.04 -12.66 -16.55
CA ASP A 378 -12.69 -13.95 -17.16
C ASP A 378 -11.42 -14.56 -16.54
N ALA A 379 -10.41 -13.71 -16.26
CA ALA A 379 -9.19 -14.17 -15.60
C ALA A 379 -9.44 -14.59 -14.15
N ILE A 380 -10.29 -13.86 -13.44
CA ILE A 380 -10.71 -14.20 -12.07
C ILE A 380 -11.46 -15.54 -12.07
N ASP A 381 -12.44 -15.71 -12.94
CA ASP A 381 -13.24 -16.94 -13.04
C ASP A 381 -12.36 -18.16 -13.35
N MET A 382 -11.50 -18.04 -14.36
CA MET A 382 -10.56 -19.10 -14.74
C MET A 382 -9.55 -19.42 -13.60
N ALA A 383 -9.11 -18.41 -12.86
CA ALA A 383 -8.22 -18.64 -11.71
C ALA A 383 -8.93 -19.41 -10.59
N MET A 384 -10.20 -19.08 -10.32
CA MET A 384 -10.98 -19.75 -9.29
C MET A 384 -11.34 -21.20 -9.69
N GLU A 385 -11.66 -21.44 -10.96
CA GLU A 385 -11.85 -22.79 -11.50
C GLU A 385 -10.59 -23.65 -11.29
N ARG A 386 -9.43 -23.18 -11.74
CA ARG A 386 -8.14 -23.87 -11.57
C ARG A 386 -7.78 -24.10 -10.09
N PHE A 387 -8.09 -23.13 -9.22
CA PHE A 387 -7.87 -23.28 -7.80
C PHE A 387 -8.75 -24.39 -7.22
N GLY A 388 -10.04 -24.44 -7.59
CA GLY A 388 -10.97 -25.49 -7.18
C GLY A 388 -10.55 -26.88 -7.64
N GLU A 389 -10.16 -27.02 -8.91
CA GLU A 389 -9.63 -28.28 -9.47
C GLU A 389 -8.38 -28.75 -8.71
N PHE A 390 -7.45 -27.81 -8.44
CA PHE A 390 -6.24 -28.11 -7.66
C PHE A 390 -6.60 -28.63 -6.27
N LEU A 391 -7.49 -27.98 -5.52
CA LEU A 391 -7.88 -28.42 -4.19
C LEU A 391 -8.56 -29.80 -4.21
N ALA A 392 -9.40 -30.09 -5.20
CA ALA A 392 -10.06 -31.40 -5.34
C ALA A 392 -9.06 -32.53 -5.55
N HIS A 393 -7.87 -32.28 -6.06
CA HIS A 393 -6.80 -33.27 -6.26
C HIS A 393 -5.79 -33.31 -5.13
N ALA A 394 -5.49 -32.15 -4.53
CA ALA A 394 -4.45 -31.99 -3.51
C ALA A 394 -4.85 -32.50 -2.11
N THR A 395 -6.16 -32.64 -1.84
CA THR A 395 -6.73 -33.08 -0.56
C THR A 395 -7.08 -34.57 -0.54
N ARG A 396 -6.75 -35.31 -1.59
CA ARG A 396 -6.83 -36.77 -1.67
C ARG A 396 -5.46 -37.37 -1.34
#